data_0d46444d406ec5699088e3a301eeb486
#
_entry.id   0d46444d406ec5699088e3a301eeb486
#
_cell.length_a   1.000
_cell.length_b   1.000
_cell.length_c   1.000
_cell.angle_alpha   90.00
_cell.angle_beta   90.00
_cell.angle_gamma   90.00
#
_symmetry.space_group_name_H-M   'P 1'
#
loop_
_entity.id
_entity.type
_entity.pdbx_description
1 polymer ?
#
loop_
_entity_poly.entity_id
_entity_poly.type
_entity_poly.pdbx_seq_one_letter_code
_entity_poly.pdbx_strand_id
1 'polypeptide(L)'
;DDSGSIYDEGRSITQVAPVATVTSKSIAEILSVIGVAGQCFVDGSGNPGVTIYGKNRGDCLTDVNATDHSKYVFSNGLLTLGTLQADRGSDATLSFMIDGITDGTNAPLIITHGVALPAELVKAQFEIGLCAIAGTQFRPESVTIDFGQQKVKPRALAPTIWPERIAVQKVQPVITLRGIDP
;
A
#
# COMPACT_ATOMS: atom_id res chain seq x y z
N ASP A 1 23.27 25.94 35.90
CA ASP A 1 22.32 26.52 34.94
C ASP A 1 21.92 25.42 33.98
N ASP A 2 20.93 24.68 34.42
CA ASP A 2 20.34 23.60 33.62
C ASP A 2 19.27 24.24 32.74
N SER A 3 19.70 24.78 31.60
CA SER A 3 18.80 25.21 30.57
C SER A 3 18.22 23.93 29.93
N GLY A 4 17.09 23.47 30.44
CA GLY A 4 16.40 22.30 29.96
C GLY A 4 16.04 22.42 28.47
N SER A 5 16.99 22.06 27.63
CA SER A 5 16.72 21.78 26.24
C SER A 5 15.86 20.54 26.20
N ILE A 6 14.61 20.71 25.79
CA ILE A 6 13.70 19.58 25.48
C ILE A 6 14.14 18.78 24.25
N TYR A 7 15.24 19.15 23.63
CA TYR A 7 15.86 18.43 22.53
C TYR A 7 17.06 17.65 23.08
N ASP A 8 16.91 16.34 23.07
CA ASP A 8 18.00 15.40 23.35
C ASP A 8 19.10 15.64 22.30
N GLU A 9 20.19 16.31 22.72
CA GLU A 9 21.29 16.77 21.85
C GLU A 9 22.10 15.63 21.18
N GLY A 10 21.54 14.44 21.11
CA GLY A 10 22.19 13.27 20.49
C GLY A 10 21.35 12.53 19.45
N ARG A 11 20.08 12.87 19.25
CA ARG A 11 19.22 12.15 18.29
C ARG A 11 19.01 12.93 17.01
N SER A 12 19.82 12.69 16.01
CA SER A 12 19.56 13.15 14.65
C SER A 12 18.60 12.18 13.93
N ILE A 13 17.59 12.70 13.24
CA ILE A 13 16.81 11.91 12.31
C ILE A 13 17.73 11.54 11.15
N THR A 14 18.09 10.26 11.06
CA THR A 14 19.01 9.77 10.02
C THR A 14 18.28 9.34 8.76
N GLN A 15 17.00 8.98 8.87
CA GLN A 15 16.18 8.57 7.74
C GLN A 15 14.68 8.67 8.08
N VAL A 16 13.88 9.16 7.15
CA VAL A 16 12.41 9.12 7.18
C VAL A 16 11.92 8.42 5.91
N ALA A 17 11.20 7.32 6.07
CA ALA A 17 10.69 6.55 4.94
C ALA A 17 9.16 6.40 5.09
N PRO A 18 8.36 7.18 4.36
CA PRO A 18 6.91 7.04 4.42
C PRO A 18 6.47 5.73 3.81
N VAL A 19 5.62 5.01 4.54
CA VAL A 19 5.04 3.74 4.12
C VAL A 19 3.54 3.78 4.37
N ALA A 20 2.76 3.28 3.43
CA ALA A 20 1.35 3.02 3.63
C ALA A 20 1.04 1.55 3.31
N THR A 21 0.20 0.93 4.14
CA THR A 21 -0.39 -0.38 3.86
C THR A 21 -1.87 -0.18 3.56
N VAL A 22 -2.31 -0.73 2.45
CA VAL A 22 -3.69 -0.61 1.97
C VAL A 22 -4.26 -2.00 1.77
N THR A 23 -5.52 -2.18 2.18
CA THR A 23 -6.29 -3.39 1.88
C THR A 23 -7.46 -3.00 0.97
N SER A 24 -7.65 -3.74 -0.10
CA SER A 24 -8.67 -3.46 -1.10
C SER A 24 -9.38 -4.72 -1.58
N LYS A 25 -10.60 -4.55 -2.04
CA LYS A 25 -11.39 -5.56 -2.74
C LYS A 25 -11.23 -5.49 -4.27
N SER A 26 -10.62 -4.43 -4.80
CA SER A 26 -10.35 -4.24 -6.24
C SER A 26 -9.11 -5.03 -6.68
N ILE A 27 -9.17 -6.35 -6.59
CA ILE A 27 -8.01 -7.25 -6.73
C ILE A 27 -7.42 -7.21 -8.14
N ALA A 28 -8.27 -7.33 -9.17
CA ALA A 28 -7.81 -7.42 -10.56
C ALA A 28 -7.07 -6.16 -11.00
N GLU A 29 -7.58 -4.99 -10.65
CA GLU A 29 -6.98 -3.71 -11.00
C GLU A 29 -5.62 -3.55 -10.29
N ILE A 30 -5.55 -3.89 -9.00
CA ILE A 30 -4.32 -3.79 -8.23
C ILE A 30 -3.27 -4.75 -8.78
N LEU A 31 -3.63 -6.00 -9.05
CA LEU A 31 -2.71 -6.97 -9.64
C LEU A 31 -2.23 -6.55 -11.03
N SER A 32 -3.09 -5.91 -11.84
CA SER A 32 -2.70 -5.41 -13.17
C SER A 32 -1.70 -4.26 -13.09
N VAL A 33 -1.77 -3.44 -12.03
CA VAL A 33 -0.86 -2.32 -11.82
C VAL A 33 0.44 -2.76 -11.17
N ILE A 34 0.37 -3.54 -10.09
CA ILE A 34 1.56 -3.88 -9.30
C ILE A 34 2.32 -5.06 -9.91
N GLY A 35 1.61 -6.06 -10.45
CA GLY A 35 2.21 -7.31 -10.88
C GLY A 35 2.85 -8.11 -9.73
N VAL A 36 3.28 -9.34 -10.01
CA VAL A 36 3.88 -10.22 -8.99
C VAL A 36 5.32 -9.84 -8.59
N ALA A 37 5.98 -9.02 -9.39
CA ALA A 37 7.35 -8.56 -9.13
C ALA A 37 7.43 -7.24 -8.35
N GLY A 38 6.27 -6.58 -8.12
CA GLY A 38 6.21 -5.21 -7.64
C GLY A 38 6.40 -4.18 -8.76
N GLN A 39 5.93 -2.98 -8.55
CA GLN A 39 5.94 -1.90 -9.54
C GLN A 39 6.54 -0.62 -8.96
N CYS A 40 7.60 -0.12 -9.58
CA CYS A 40 8.05 1.25 -9.32
C CYS A 40 7.11 2.26 -9.98
N PHE A 41 6.87 3.36 -9.29
CA PHE A 41 6.12 4.49 -9.83
C PHE A 41 6.92 5.79 -9.65
N VAL A 42 6.79 6.68 -10.63
CA VAL A 42 7.46 7.99 -10.66
C VAL A 42 6.46 9.00 -11.20
N ASP A 43 6.17 10.05 -10.42
CA ASP A 43 5.28 11.12 -10.86
C ASP A 43 5.89 11.89 -12.04
N GLY A 44 5.07 12.18 -13.05
CA GLY A 44 5.46 12.98 -14.22
C GLY A 44 6.04 12.19 -15.41
N SER A 45 6.25 10.87 -15.30
CA SER A 45 6.78 10.03 -16.39
C SER A 45 5.72 9.16 -17.09
N GLY A 46 4.44 9.58 -17.07
CA GLY A 46 3.32 8.79 -17.59
C GLY A 46 2.74 7.78 -16.59
N ASN A 47 3.42 7.57 -15.46
CA ASN A 47 2.88 6.84 -14.32
C ASN A 47 2.56 7.87 -13.22
N PRO A 48 1.28 8.18 -13.00
CA PRO A 48 0.90 9.07 -11.92
C PRO A 48 1.33 8.48 -10.57
N GLY A 49 1.71 9.34 -9.64
CA GLY A 49 1.97 8.96 -8.27
C GLY A 49 0.75 8.27 -7.63
N VAL A 50 0.95 7.62 -6.51
CA VAL A 50 -0.14 6.98 -5.78
C VAL A 50 -0.84 7.98 -4.91
N THR A 51 -2.15 8.11 -5.07
CA THR A 51 -2.98 9.03 -4.29
C THR A 51 -3.95 8.26 -3.40
N ILE A 52 -3.95 8.61 -2.11
CA ILE A 52 -4.90 8.10 -1.12
C ILE A 52 -5.75 9.28 -0.63
N TYR A 53 -7.06 9.10 -0.58
CA TYR A 53 -7.98 10.08 -0.01
C TYR A 53 -8.47 9.64 1.36
N GLY A 54 -8.25 10.47 2.35
CA GLY A 54 -8.80 10.30 3.70
C GLY A 54 -10.14 11.03 3.81
N LYS A 55 -11.22 10.26 3.87
CA LYS A 55 -12.56 10.81 4.07
C LYS A 55 -12.75 11.25 5.52
N ASN A 56 -12.95 12.55 5.73
CA ASN A 56 -13.42 13.04 7.01
C ASN A 56 -14.92 12.75 7.12
N ARG A 57 -15.35 12.15 8.22
CA ARG A 57 -16.77 11.80 8.44
C ARG A 57 -17.53 12.79 9.33
N GLY A 58 -16.81 13.78 9.90
CA GLY A 58 -17.39 14.67 10.90
C GLY A 58 -17.71 13.97 12.22
N ASP A 59 -18.38 14.68 13.07
CA ASP A 59 -19.00 14.13 14.29
C ASP A 59 -20.46 13.73 14.04
N CYS A 60 -21.12 13.19 15.05
CA CYS A 60 -22.52 12.71 14.95
C CYS A 60 -23.54 13.82 14.69
N LEU A 61 -23.15 15.08 14.75
CA LEU A 61 -24.07 16.23 14.77
C LEU A 61 -23.90 17.17 13.57
N THR A 62 -22.77 17.10 12.87
CA THR A 62 -22.45 17.99 11.76
C THR A 62 -22.03 17.22 10.53
N ASP A 63 -22.66 17.52 9.39
CA ASP A 63 -22.19 17.06 8.10
C ASP A 63 -20.87 17.78 7.76
N VAL A 64 -19.90 16.98 7.34
CA VAL A 64 -18.62 17.51 6.87
C VAL A 64 -18.82 18.09 5.48
N ASN A 65 -18.29 19.29 5.24
CA ASN A 65 -18.27 19.86 3.91
C ASN A 65 -17.61 18.91 2.91
N ALA A 66 -18.11 18.88 1.68
CA ALA A 66 -17.60 18.02 0.62
C ALA A 66 -16.11 18.24 0.29
N THR A 67 -15.52 19.33 0.80
CA THR A 67 -14.12 19.72 0.60
C THR A 67 -13.24 19.56 1.84
N ASP A 68 -13.76 19.01 2.95
CA ASP A 68 -13.00 18.90 4.21
C ASP A 68 -12.27 17.55 4.34
N HIS A 69 -11.77 17.05 3.23
CA HIS A 69 -11.07 15.77 3.20
C HIS A 69 -9.56 15.96 3.06
N SER A 70 -8.81 14.90 3.22
CA SER A 70 -7.36 14.92 3.11
C SER A 70 -6.90 14.08 1.92
N LYS A 71 -5.86 14.53 1.25
CA LYS A 71 -5.20 13.86 0.13
C LYS A 71 -3.75 13.59 0.48
N TYR A 72 -3.32 12.36 0.32
CA TYR A 72 -1.95 11.89 0.53
C TYR A 72 -1.41 11.44 -0.82
N VAL A 73 -0.37 12.09 -1.31
CA VAL A 73 0.26 11.78 -2.60
C VAL A 73 1.66 11.26 -2.38
N PHE A 74 1.90 10.02 -2.79
CA PHE A 74 3.25 9.48 -2.94
C PHE A 74 3.71 9.74 -4.37
N SER A 75 4.69 10.62 -4.55
CA SER A 75 5.16 11.02 -5.89
C SER A 75 5.98 9.92 -6.54
N ASN A 76 6.89 9.31 -5.78
CA ASN A 76 7.77 8.26 -6.27
C ASN A 76 7.82 7.12 -5.26
N GLY A 77 8.04 5.91 -5.73
CA GLY A 77 8.18 4.78 -4.82
C GLY A 77 8.07 3.41 -5.45
N LEU A 78 7.82 2.44 -4.59
CA LEU A 78 7.61 1.05 -4.93
C LEU A 78 6.29 0.56 -4.37
N LEU A 79 5.49 -0.05 -5.23
CA LEU A 79 4.31 -0.82 -4.86
C LEU A 79 4.69 -2.29 -4.73
N THR A 80 4.31 -2.92 -3.62
CA THR A 80 4.54 -4.34 -3.39
C THR A 80 3.26 -5.02 -2.90
N LEU A 81 3.04 -6.25 -3.34
CA LEU A 81 1.94 -7.08 -2.87
C LEU A 81 2.25 -7.64 -1.49
N GLY A 82 1.24 -7.67 -0.63
CA GLY A 82 1.28 -8.35 0.66
C GLY A 82 0.58 -9.70 0.57
N THR A 83 -0.66 -9.75 1.04
CA THR A 83 -1.43 -10.99 1.16
C THR A 83 -2.77 -10.84 0.45
N LEU A 84 -3.13 -11.82 -0.38
CA LEU A 84 -4.49 -12.01 -0.87
C LEU A 84 -5.17 -13.05 0.01
N GLN A 85 -6.33 -12.69 0.55
CA GLN A 85 -7.15 -13.58 1.34
C GLN A 85 -8.55 -13.68 0.73
N ALA A 86 -9.05 -14.90 0.60
CA ALA A 86 -10.40 -15.18 0.15
C ALA A 86 -10.99 -16.27 1.03
N ASP A 87 -12.13 -16.00 1.64
CA ASP A 87 -12.89 -16.94 2.44
C ASP A 87 -14.25 -17.19 1.77
N ARG A 88 -14.79 -18.40 1.89
CA ARG A 88 -16.07 -18.77 1.30
C ARG A 88 -17.20 -17.88 1.83
N GLY A 89 -18.00 -17.30 0.93
CA GLY A 89 -19.11 -16.42 1.27
C GLY A 89 -18.70 -15.02 1.72
N SER A 90 -17.44 -14.64 1.52
CA SER A 90 -16.93 -13.31 1.76
C SER A 90 -16.18 -12.77 0.56
N ASP A 91 -16.17 -11.45 0.41
CA ASP A 91 -15.37 -10.81 -0.61
C ASP A 91 -13.87 -11.04 -0.33
N ALA A 92 -13.15 -11.42 -1.37
CA ALA A 92 -11.70 -11.49 -1.30
C ALA A 92 -11.07 -10.11 -1.07
N THR A 93 -9.97 -10.09 -0.34
CA THR A 93 -9.21 -8.87 -0.06
C THR A 93 -7.74 -9.06 -0.44
N LEU A 94 -7.14 -7.99 -0.96
CA LEU A 94 -5.72 -7.92 -1.29
C LEU A 94 -5.08 -6.79 -0.49
N SER A 95 -4.05 -7.10 0.28
CA SER A 95 -3.19 -6.10 0.91
C SER A 95 -1.99 -5.79 0.00
N PHE A 96 -1.60 -4.52 -0.02
CA PHE A 96 -0.38 -4.08 -0.70
C PHE A 96 0.26 -2.93 0.07
N MET A 97 1.54 -2.70 -0.17
CA MET A 97 2.31 -1.66 0.48
C MET A 97 2.81 -0.65 -0.54
N ILE A 98 2.82 0.60 -0.12
CA ILE A 98 3.36 1.75 -0.85
C ILE A 98 4.56 2.23 -0.06
N ASP A 99 5.73 2.15 -0.64
CA ASP A 99 6.97 2.68 -0.07
C ASP A 99 7.39 3.92 -0.84
N GLY A 100 7.37 5.08 -0.20
CA GLY A 100 7.77 6.35 -0.80
C GLY A 100 9.29 6.51 -0.82
N ILE A 101 9.81 7.00 -1.95
CA ILE A 101 11.20 7.44 -2.11
C ILE A 101 11.23 8.88 -2.61
N THR A 102 12.35 9.58 -2.38
CA THR A 102 12.55 10.92 -2.94
C THR A 102 13.08 10.87 -4.38
N ASP A 103 12.81 11.90 -5.14
CA ASP A 103 13.45 12.16 -6.43
C ASP A 103 14.76 12.98 -6.28
N GLY A 104 15.22 13.20 -5.05
CA GLY A 104 16.36 14.04 -4.72
C GLY A 104 16.00 15.50 -4.40
N THR A 105 14.80 15.95 -4.74
CA THR A 105 14.34 17.33 -4.55
C THR A 105 13.10 17.41 -3.67
N ASN A 106 12.12 16.55 -3.92
CA ASN A 106 10.81 16.60 -3.26
C ASN A 106 10.68 15.53 -2.19
N ALA A 107 9.87 15.84 -1.16
CA ALA A 107 9.48 14.86 -0.18
C ALA A 107 8.66 13.73 -0.85
N PRO A 108 8.88 12.46 -0.46
CA PRO A 108 8.18 11.33 -1.08
C PRO A 108 6.68 11.27 -0.75
N LEU A 109 6.22 12.03 0.23
CA LEU A 109 4.82 12.13 0.64
C LEU A 109 4.40 13.58 0.77
N ILE A 110 3.35 13.96 0.05
CA ILE A 110 2.71 15.28 0.12
C ILE A 110 1.31 15.11 0.71
N ILE A 111 1.00 15.91 1.73
CA ILE A 111 -0.30 15.90 2.40
C ILE A 111 -0.99 17.23 2.10
N THR A 112 -2.24 17.14 1.61
CA THR A 112 -3.08 18.30 1.33
C THR A 112 -4.41 18.12 2.06
N HIS A 113 -4.84 19.13 2.78
CA HIS A 113 -6.14 19.18 3.44
C HIS A 113 -7.11 20.05 2.65
N GLY A 114 -8.40 19.95 2.95
CA GLY A 114 -9.42 20.78 2.30
C GLY A 114 -9.67 20.39 0.84
N VAL A 115 -9.66 19.10 0.52
CA VAL A 115 -9.89 18.60 -0.83
C VAL A 115 -11.24 17.90 -0.97
N ALA A 116 -11.82 17.96 -2.18
CA ALA A 116 -12.98 17.13 -2.53
C ALA A 116 -12.55 15.68 -2.81
N LEU A 117 -13.44 14.73 -2.50
CA LEU A 117 -13.24 13.34 -2.90
C LEU A 117 -13.54 13.15 -4.39
N PRO A 118 -12.79 12.30 -5.09
CA PRO A 118 -13.17 11.85 -6.43
C PRO A 118 -14.45 11.00 -6.36
N ALA A 119 -15.14 10.86 -7.49
CA ALA A 119 -16.27 9.96 -7.60
C ALA A 119 -15.83 8.52 -7.30
N GLU A 120 -16.60 7.83 -6.45
CA GLU A 120 -16.36 6.42 -6.16
C GLU A 120 -16.73 5.56 -7.38
N LEU A 121 -15.82 4.68 -7.77
CA LEU A 121 -16.07 3.70 -8.82
C LEU A 121 -16.57 2.40 -8.18
N VAL A 122 -17.73 1.95 -8.61
CA VAL A 122 -18.24 0.61 -8.25
C VAL A 122 -17.45 -0.42 -9.04
N LYS A 123 -16.79 -1.35 -8.34
CA LYS A 123 -15.94 -2.38 -8.94
C LYS A 123 -16.47 -3.77 -8.62
N ALA A 124 -16.16 -4.72 -9.51
CA ALA A 124 -16.48 -6.13 -9.28
C ALA A 124 -15.73 -6.65 -8.05
N GLN A 125 -16.43 -7.40 -7.23
CA GLN A 125 -15.86 -8.12 -6.08
C GLN A 125 -15.55 -9.55 -6.47
N PHE A 126 -14.58 -10.17 -5.81
CA PHE A 126 -14.15 -11.52 -6.06
C PHE A 126 -14.48 -12.39 -4.85
N GLU A 127 -15.00 -13.57 -5.12
CA GLU A 127 -15.19 -14.64 -4.14
C GLU A 127 -14.31 -15.82 -4.50
N ILE A 128 -14.10 -16.70 -3.51
CA ILE A 128 -13.37 -17.93 -3.73
C ILE A 128 -14.22 -18.88 -4.61
N GLY A 129 -13.62 -19.35 -5.69
CA GLY A 129 -14.21 -20.30 -6.62
C GLY A 129 -13.69 -21.72 -6.42
N LEU A 130 -13.71 -22.48 -7.53
CA LEU A 130 -13.11 -23.80 -7.59
C LEU A 130 -11.59 -23.69 -7.69
N CYS A 131 -10.88 -24.51 -6.94
CA CYS A 131 -9.45 -24.75 -7.10
C CYS A 131 -9.21 -26.08 -7.79
N ALA A 132 -8.09 -26.20 -8.48
CA ALA A 132 -7.66 -27.46 -9.08
C ALA A 132 -6.17 -27.71 -8.81
N ILE A 133 -5.82 -28.92 -8.40
CA ILE A 133 -4.43 -29.39 -8.25
C ILE A 133 -4.26 -30.60 -9.15
N ALA A 134 -3.34 -30.55 -10.09
CA ALA A 134 -3.10 -31.62 -11.05
C ALA A 134 -4.39 -32.12 -11.78
N GLY A 135 -5.32 -31.20 -12.06
CA GLY A 135 -6.59 -31.51 -12.72
C GLY A 135 -7.71 -31.96 -11.77
N THR A 136 -7.44 -32.25 -10.52
CA THR A 136 -8.45 -32.57 -9.52
C THR A 136 -9.05 -31.31 -8.94
N GLN A 137 -10.37 -31.14 -9.09
CA GLN A 137 -11.10 -29.98 -8.61
C GLN A 137 -11.55 -30.18 -7.15
N PHE A 138 -11.52 -29.12 -6.38
CA PHE A 138 -12.00 -29.09 -4.99
C PHE A 138 -12.48 -27.68 -4.63
N ARG A 139 -13.23 -27.59 -3.54
CA ARG A 139 -13.79 -26.33 -3.02
C ARG A 139 -13.14 -26.01 -1.67
N PRO A 140 -12.15 -25.12 -1.61
CA PRO A 140 -11.59 -24.70 -0.34
C PRO A 140 -12.56 -23.82 0.44
N GLU A 141 -12.45 -23.80 1.76
CA GLU A 141 -13.14 -22.84 2.64
C GLU A 141 -12.40 -21.50 2.66
N SER A 142 -11.08 -21.55 2.64
CA SER A 142 -10.27 -20.34 2.53
C SER A 142 -9.01 -20.56 1.70
N VAL A 143 -8.58 -19.50 1.05
CA VAL A 143 -7.31 -19.42 0.31
C VAL A 143 -6.57 -18.17 0.79
N THR A 144 -5.31 -18.35 1.15
CA THR A 144 -4.40 -17.25 1.45
C THR A 144 -3.18 -17.36 0.54
N ILE A 145 -2.87 -16.27 -0.18
CA ILE A 145 -1.66 -16.17 -0.99
C ILE A 145 -0.80 -15.06 -0.37
N ASP A 146 0.31 -15.44 0.23
CA ASP A 146 1.36 -14.50 0.63
C ASP A 146 2.33 -14.37 -0.53
N PHE A 147 2.46 -13.17 -1.09
CA PHE A 147 3.37 -12.93 -2.22
C PHE A 147 4.84 -12.96 -1.81
N GLY A 148 5.16 -12.88 -0.53
CA GLY A 148 6.50 -13.06 0.02
C GLY A 148 7.54 -12.11 -0.60
N GLN A 149 7.15 -10.88 -0.93
CA GLN A 149 8.03 -9.89 -1.54
C GLN A 149 8.95 -9.27 -0.47
N GLN A 150 10.23 -9.54 -0.56
CA GLN A 150 11.25 -8.97 0.32
C GLN A 150 11.88 -7.75 -0.33
N LYS A 151 11.90 -6.64 0.42
CA LYS A 151 12.40 -5.34 -0.04
C LYS A 151 13.76 -5.01 0.57
N VAL A 152 14.59 -4.32 -0.19
CA VAL A 152 15.82 -3.70 0.28
C VAL A 152 15.69 -2.19 0.13
N LYS A 153 15.95 -1.48 1.23
CA LYS A 153 16.02 -0.02 1.29
C LYS A 153 17.45 0.36 1.65
N PRO A 154 18.31 0.69 0.69
CA PRO A 154 19.61 1.23 1.00
C PRO A 154 19.47 2.47 1.87
N ARG A 155 20.43 2.68 2.78
CA ARG A 155 20.44 3.88 3.63
C ARG A 155 20.52 5.12 2.74
N ALA A 156 19.74 6.14 3.09
CA ALA A 156 19.85 7.44 2.43
C ALA A 156 21.29 7.97 2.51
N LEU A 157 21.78 8.52 1.42
CA LEU A 157 23.06 9.21 1.38
C LEU A 157 22.83 10.68 1.76
N ALA A 158 23.68 11.25 2.60
CA ALA A 158 23.61 12.66 2.88
C ALA A 158 23.71 13.47 1.56
N PRO A 159 22.94 14.58 1.41
CA PRO A 159 22.26 15.35 2.46
C PRO A 159 20.79 15.00 2.71
N THR A 160 20.22 13.98 2.05
CA THR A 160 18.79 13.69 2.17
C THR A 160 18.50 12.76 3.36
N ILE A 161 17.37 12.98 4.02
CA ILE A 161 16.86 12.08 5.07
C ILE A 161 15.88 11.04 4.50
N TRP A 162 15.58 11.13 3.21
CA TRP A 162 14.62 10.27 2.51
C TRP A 162 15.35 9.15 1.76
N PRO A 163 14.79 7.92 1.69
CA PRO A 163 15.37 6.88 0.85
C PRO A 163 15.26 7.27 -0.62
N GLU A 164 16.36 7.16 -1.35
CA GLU A 164 16.44 7.46 -2.80
C GLU A 164 16.21 6.22 -3.67
N ARG A 165 16.34 5.04 -3.09
CA ARG A 165 16.21 3.77 -3.79
C ARG A 165 15.50 2.74 -2.95
N ILE A 166 14.73 1.91 -3.62
CA ILE A 166 14.10 0.73 -3.05
C ILE A 166 13.95 -0.31 -4.16
N ALA A 167 14.13 -1.56 -3.84
CA ALA A 167 13.98 -2.65 -4.80
C ALA A 167 13.40 -3.90 -4.14
N VAL A 168 12.68 -4.71 -4.90
CA VAL A 168 12.31 -6.06 -4.51
C VAL A 168 13.52 -6.96 -4.74
N GLN A 169 14.04 -7.53 -3.67
CA GLN A 169 15.21 -8.41 -3.70
C GLN A 169 14.81 -9.86 -3.97
N LYS A 170 13.66 -10.28 -3.47
CA LYS A 170 13.21 -11.67 -3.53
C LYS A 170 11.69 -11.73 -3.56
N VAL A 171 11.17 -12.69 -4.31
CA VAL A 171 9.75 -13.02 -4.34
C VAL A 171 9.62 -14.53 -4.05
N GLN A 172 8.91 -14.87 -2.99
CA GLN A 172 8.67 -16.26 -2.57
C GLN A 172 7.19 -16.43 -2.20
N PRO A 173 6.31 -16.63 -3.18
CA PRO A 173 4.89 -16.78 -2.88
C PRO A 173 4.63 -18.10 -2.14
N VAL A 174 3.74 -18.03 -1.15
CA VAL A 174 3.23 -19.17 -0.40
C VAL A 174 1.72 -19.18 -0.52
N ILE A 175 1.16 -20.30 -0.92
CA ILE A 175 -0.29 -20.51 -1.02
C ILE A 175 -0.72 -21.45 0.10
N THR A 176 -1.64 -21.01 0.92
CA THR A 176 -2.27 -21.82 1.97
C THR A 176 -3.72 -22.05 1.63
N LEU A 177 -4.13 -23.30 1.59
CA LEU A 177 -5.50 -23.73 1.38
C LEU A 177 -6.01 -24.42 2.67
N ARG A 178 -7.23 -24.07 3.07
CA ARG A 178 -7.89 -24.69 4.25
C ARG A 178 -9.28 -25.17 3.88
N GLY A 179 -9.74 -26.20 4.63
CA GLY A 179 -11.09 -26.75 4.44
C GLY A 179 -11.25 -27.33 3.05
N ILE A 180 -10.46 -28.33 2.71
CA ILE A 180 -10.64 -29.10 1.46
C ILE A 180 -11.78 -30.07 1.71
N ASP A 181 -12.92 -29.82 1.06
CA ASP A 181 -14.03 -30.77 1.03
C ASP A 181 -13.74 -31.78 -0.08
N PRO A 182 -13.68 -33.10 0.21
CA PRO A 182 -13.36 -34.11 -0.77
C PRO A 182 -14.45 -34.31 -1.81
#